data_05ba60271552ece9874931df0ef651f5
#
_entry.id   05ba60271552ece9874931df0ef651f5
#
_cell.length_a   1.000
_cell.length_b   1.000
_cell.length_c   1.000
_cell.angle_alpha   90.00
_cell.angle_beta   90.00
_cell.angle_gamma   90.00
#
_symmetry.space_group_name_H-M   'P 1'
#
loop_
_entity.id
_entity.type
_entity.pdbx_description
1 polymer ?
#
loop_
_entity_poly.entity_id
_entity_poly.type
_entity_poly.pdbx_seq_one_letter_code
_entity_poly.pdbx_strand_id
1 'polypeptide(L)'
;MSEAGHIELERAVDSIWAGRRHREDYGDLDSLVESIARDGLLQPITVTPDGMLICGARRLAAVRRLGWKTVNVWVRSGISTTLGQLLAEQDDNLLHKPLTRTEEATLYAELKALMVEDATGRQEASRFTSKQENRRSHGGATVAPPSAGSIGKTREQAALMVTGRNAYTSMERINELQRLAADPGQPDDERQRAREELDRIDAGGSIT
;
A
#
# COMPACT_ATOMS: atom_id res chain seq x y z
N MET A 1 14.59 -18.75 1.84
CA MET A 1 13.54 -19.71 1.41
C MET A 1 12.23 -18.98 1.57
N SER A 2 11.52 -18.71 0.48
CA SER A 2 10.20 -18.06 0.53
C SER A 2 9.23 -19.06 1.14
N GLU A 3 8.73 -18.78 2.35
CA GLU A 3 7.66 -19.60 2.94
C GLU A 3 6.43 -19.47 2.06
N ALA A 4 6.07 -20.58 1.43
CA ALA A 4 4.85 -20.65 0.63
C ALA A 4 3.65 -20.45 1.54
N GLY A 5 2.71 -19.57 1.13
CA GLY A 5 1.46 -19.41 1.86
C GLY A 5 0.64 -20.71 1.90
N HIS A 6 -0.33 -20.78 2.79
CA HIS A 6 -1.24 -21.93 2.93
C HIS A 6 -2.70 -21.47 3.02
N ILE A 7 -3.62 -22.38 2.73
CA ILE A 7 -5.05 -22.13 2.92
C ILE A 7 -5.40 -22.47 4.39
N GLU A 8 -6.01 -21.53 5.08
CA GLU A 8 -6.66 -21.75 6.38
C GLU A 8 -8.16 -21.79 6.16
N LEU A 9 -8.78 -22.86 6.65
CA LEU A 9 -10.22 -23.05 6.56
C LEU A 9 -10.90 -22.44 7.80
N GLU A 10 -12.10 -21.89 7.59
CA GLU A 10 -12.99 -21.43 8.67
C GLU A 10 -12.39 -20.35 9.60
N ARG A 11 -11.55 -19.47 9.06
CA ARG A 11 -11.07 -18.32 9.84
C ARG A 11 -12.21 -17.40 10.22
N ALA A 12 -12.28 -16.99 11.48
CA ALA A 12 -13.31 -16.07 11.95
C ALA A 12 -13.21 -14.73 11.20
N VAL A 13 -14.33 -14.27 10.61
CA VAL A 13 -14.39 -13.00 9.85
C VAL A 13 -14.02 -11.81 10.72
N ASP A 14 -14.38 -11.85 12.01
CA ASP A 14 -14.08 -10.79 12.97
C ASP A 14 -12.59 -10.75 13.38
N SER A 15 -11.82 -11.84 13.15
CA SER A 15 -10.38 -11.85 13.35
C SER A 15 -9.59 -11.22 12.20
N ILE A 16 -10.25 -10.92 11.09
CA ILE A 16 -9.61 -10.28 9.95
C ILE A 16 -9.77 -8.77 10.08
N TRP A 17 -8.66 -8.07 10.18
CA TRP A 17 -8.66 -6.62 10.29
C TRP A 17 -7.99 -5.97 9.07
N ALA A 18 -8.52 -4.83 8.64
CA ALA A 18 -7.93 -4.04 7.57
C ALA A 18 -6.87 -3.12 8.18
N GLY A 19 -5.64 -3.18 7.70
CA GLY A 19 -4.62 -2.18 7.99
C GLY A 19 -5.01 -0.79 7.43
N ARG A 20 -4.09 0.16 7.44
CA ARG A 20 -4.30 1.44 6.74
C ARG A 20 -4.46 1.15 5.25
N ARG A 21 -5.57 1.61 4.68
CA ARG A 21 -5.89 1.40 3.28
C ARG A 21 -6.08 2.71 2.56
N HIS A 22 -5.64 2.74 1.31
CA HIS A 22 -5.74 3.92 0.45
C HIS A 22 -7.11 4.01 -0.24
N ARG A 23 -7.80 2.87 -0.36
CA ARG A 23 -9.15 2.84 -0.93
C ARG A 23 -10.19 2.94 0.18
N GLU A 24 -10.95 4.02 0.19
CA GLU A 24 -12.07 4.25 1.11
C GLU A 24 -13.40 3.78 0.51
N ASP A 25 -13.58 3.92 -0.82
CA ASP A 25 -14.78 3.51 -1.54
C ASP A 25 -14.58 2.16 -2.25
N TYR A 26 -15.35 1.17 -1.85
CA TYR A 26 -15.37 -0.15 -2.48
C TYR A 26 -16.30 -0.22 -3.71
N GLY A 27 -16.97 0.87 -4.08
CA GLY A 27 -17.95 0.93 -5.15
C GLY A 27 -19.19 0.06 -4.89
N ASP A 28 -19.94 -0.25 -5.93
CA ASP A 28 -21.08 -1.15 -5.82
C ASP A 28 -20.64 -2.56 -5.39
N LEU A 29 -21.18 -3.03 -4.27
CA LEU A 29 -20.97 -4.37 -3.74
C LEU A 29 -22.17 -5.32 -4.00
N ASP A 30 -23.30 -4.83 -4.49
CA ASP A 30 -24.53 -5.61 -4.57
C ASP A 30 -24.35 -6.83 -5.48
N SER A 31 -23.80 -6.63 -6.66
CA SER A 31 -23.51 -7.72 -7.62
C SER A 31 -22.50 -8.74 -7.05
N LEU A 32 -21.52 -8.30 -6.29
CA LEU A 32 -20.53 -9.17 -5.65
C LEU A 32 -21.15 -9.96 -4.48
N VAL A 33 -22.00 -9.32 -3.69
CA VAL A 33 -22.75 -9.97 -2.60
C VAL A 33 -23.66 -11.07 -3.16
N GLU A 34 -24.41 -10.79 -4.25
CA GLU A 34 -25.24 -11.79 -4.92
C GLU A 34 -24.43 -12.96 -5.47
N SER A 35 -23.29 -12.68 -6.12
CA SER A 35 -22.40 -13.72 -6.63
C SER A 35 -21.86 -14.60 -5.50
N ILE A 36 -21.38 -14.01 -4.41
CA ILE A 36 -20.84 -14.76 -3.26
C ILE A 36 -21.95 -15.55 -2.56
N ALA A 37 -23.15 -15.01 -2.46
CA ALA A 37 -24.29 -15.72 -1.88
C ALA A 37 -24.69 -16.96 -2.71
N ARG A 38 -24.62 -16.88 -4.04
CA ARG A 38 -24.99 -17.96 -4.95
C ARG A 38 -23.88 -19.00 -5.12
N ASP A 39 -22.66 -18.57 -5.37
CA ASP A 39 -21.56 -19.42 -5.83
C ASP A 39 -20.50 -19.68 -4.73
N GLY A 40 -20.61 -19.00 -3.59
CA GLY A 40 -19.59 -18.99 -2.56
C GLY A 40 -18.40 -18.08 -2.93
N LEU A 41 -17.37 -18.10 -2.10
CA LEU A 41 -16.16 -17.33 -2.30
C LEU A 41 -15.18 -18.11 -3.19
N LEU A 42 -15.25 -17.90 -4.51
CA LEU A 42 -14.41 -18.62 -5.49
C LEU A 42 -12.91 -18.29 -5.35
N GLN A 43 -12.59 -17.08 -4.96
CA GLN A 43 -11.21 -16.66 -4.69
C GLN A 43 -11.04 -16.32 -3.21
N PRO A 44 -10.08 -16.94 -2.49
CA PRO A 44 -9.91 -16.68 -1.06
C PRO A 44 -9.46 -15.24 -0.82
N ILE A 45 -9.77 -14.75 0.38
CA ILE A 45 -9.21 -13.51 0.91
C ILE A 45 -7.79 -13.81 1.37
N THR A 46 -6.83 -12.92 1.10
CA THR A 46 -5.44 -13.12 1.51
C THR A 46 -5.15 -12.32 2.77
N VAL A 47 -4.58 -12.98 3.78
CA VAL A 47 -4.26 -12.39 5.08
C VAL A 47 -2.85 -12.76 5.52
N THR A 48 -2.31 -12.00 6.46
CA THR A 48 -1.12 -12.39 7.22
C THR A 48 -1.49 -13.43 8.30
N PRO A 49 -0.51 -14.14 8.92
CA PRO A 49 -0.78 -15.08 10.01
C PRO A 49 -1.53 -14.45 11.18
N ASP A 50 -1.28 -13.18 11.50
CA ASP A 50 -1.95 -12.43 12.56
C ASP A 50 -3.33 -11.88 12.16
N GLY A 51 -3.77 -12.11 10.91
CA GLY A 51 -5.12 -11.76 10.42
C GLY A 51 -5.23 -10.41 9.75
N MET A 52 -4.11 -9.73 9.48
CA MET A 52 -4.18 -8.51 8.71
C MET A 52 -4.50 -8.80 7.25
N LEU A 53 -5.48 -8.08 6.71
CA LEU A 53 -5.92 -8.21 5.33
C LEU A 53 -4.85 -7.67 4.37
N ILE A 54 -4.34 -8.54 3.48
CA ILE A 54 -3.44 -8.16 2.39
C ILE A 54 -4.26 -7.80 1.15
N CYS A 55 -5.15 -8.71 0.73
CA CYS A 55 -5.88 -8.61 -0.53
C CYS A 55 -7.32 -9.11 -0.36
N GLY A 56 -8.26 -8.56 -1.13
CA GLY A 56 -9.65 -8.99 -1.14
C GLY A 56 -10.58 -8.15 -0.24
N ALA A 57 -10.34 -6.87 -0.06
CA ALA A 57 -11.15 -5.97 0.76
C ALA A 57 -12.63 -5.95 0.36
N ARG A 58 -12.94 -5.89 -0.95
CA ARG A 58 -14.33 -5.95 -1.45
C ARG A 58 -15.01 -7.28 -1.09
N ARG A 59 -14.28 -8.40 -1.20
CA ARG A 59 -14.78 -9.73 -0.83
C ARG A 59 -15.03 -9.82 0.68
N LEU A 60 -14.14 -9.28 1.51
CA LEU A 60 -14.33 -9.21 2.95
C LEU A 60 -15.55 -8.36 3.33
N ALA A 61 -15.73 -7.20 2.67
CA ALA A 61 -16.90 -6.34 2.88
C ALA A 61 -18.21 -7.06 2.49
N ALA A 62 -18.23 -7.76 1.35
CA ALA A 62 -19.36 -8.55 0.91
C ALA A 62 -19.68 -9.71 1.87
N VAL A 63 -18.67 -10.44 2.34
CA VAL A 63 -18.81 -11.52 3.33
C VAL A 63 -19.38 -11.01 4.66
N ARG A 64 -18.90 -9.85 5.13
CA ARG A 64 -19.45 -9.19 6.32
C ARG A 64 -20.91 -8.78 6.13
N ARG A 65 -21.25 -8.25 4.97
CA ARG A 65 -22.64 -7.86 4.62
C ARG A 65 -23.58 -9.08 4.55
N LEU A 66 -23.06 -10.25 4.14
CA LEU A 66 -23.77 -11.52 4.18
C LEU A 66 -23.89 -12.11 5.60
N GLY A 67 -23.21 -11.55 6.58
CA GLY A 67 -23.24 -12.02 7.97
C GLY A 67 -22.52 -13.33 8.21
N TRP A 68 -21.60 -13.72 7.32
CA TRP A 68 -20.80 -14.94 7.50
C TRP A 68 -19.91 -14.81 8.75
N LYS A 69 -19.81 -15.91 9.50
CA LYS A 69 -18.99 -15.96 10.72
C LYS A 69 -17.57 -16.42 10.46
N THR A 70 -17.42 -17.27 9.46
CA THR A 70 -16.13 -17.83 9.05
C THR A 70 -15.94 -17.75 7.56
N VAL A 71 -14.70 -17.74 7.10
CA VAL A 71 -14.32 -17.70 5.70
C VAL A 71 -12.99 -18.41 5.48
N ASN A 72 -12.84 -19.04 4.32
CA ASN A 72 -11.56 -19.62 3.92
C ASN A 72 -10.64 -18.51 3.44
N VAL A 73 -9.40 -18.51 3.93
CA VAL A 73 -8.40 -17.50 3.63
C VAL A 73 -7.11 -18.13 3.11
N TRP A 74 -6.38 -17.37 2.31
CA TRP A 74 -5.00 -17.65 1.98
C TRP A 74 -4.11 -16.92 2.97
N VAL A 75 -3.37 -17.66 3.79
CA VAL A 75 -2.41 -17.09 4.73
C VAL A 75 -1.06 -16.97 4.04
N ARG A 76 -0.52 -15.77 3.97
CA ARG A 76 0.77 -15.48 3.37
C ARG A 76 1.76 -15.05 4.44
N SER A 77 2.78 -15.87 4.67
CA SER A 77 3.92 -15.55 5.52
C SER A 77 4.95 -14.69 4.77
N GLY A 78 5.81 -13.99 5.51
CA GLY A 78 6.92 -13.22 4.92
C GLY A 78 6.56 -11.79 4.49
N ILE A 79 5.30 -11.35 4.69
CA ILE A 79 4.91 -9.94 4.56
C ILE A 79 4.78 -9.35 5.97
N SER A 80 5.91 -9.19 6.64
CA SER A 80 5.95 -8.70 8.03
C SER A 80 6.28 -7.21 8.14
N THR A 81 6.75 -6.60 7.05
CA THR A 81 7.08 -5.17 7.04
C THR A 81 5.92 -4.34 6.49
N THR A 82 5.74 -3.14 7.02
CA THR A 82 4.74 -2.18 6.54
C THR A 82 4.91 -1.92 5.04
N LEU A 83 6.15 -1.86 4.55
CA LEU A 83 6.44 -1.72 3.13
C LEU A 83 5.94 -2.92 2.31
N GLY A 84 6.19 -4.16 2.77
CA GLY A 84 5.72 -5.37 2.08
C GLY A 84 4.20 -5.46 2.01
N GLN A 85 3.52 -5.00 3.05
CA GLN A 85 2.06 -4.93 3.12
C GLN A 85 1.49 -3.93 2.12
N LEU A 86 2.09 -2.75 2.05
CA LEU A 86 1.70 -1.68 1.13
C LEU A 86 1.90 -2.09 -0.34
N LEU A 87 3.02 -2.75 -0.65
CA LEU A 87 3.28 -3.26 -2.00
C LEU A 87 2.29 -4.36 -2.41
N ALA A 88 1.92 -5.25 -1.50
CA ALA A 88 0.93 -6.29 -1.78
C ALA A 88 -0.49 -5.72 -2.00
N GLU A 89 -0.87 -4.65 -1.28
CA GLU A 89 -2.10 -3.91 -1.53
C GLU A 89 -2.08 -3.20 -2.88
N GLN A 90 -0.94 -2.64 -3.26
CA GLN A 90 -0.73 -2.01 -4.55
C GLN A 90 -0.96 -2.97 -5.72
N ASP A 91 -0.40 -4.17 -5.65
CA ASP A 91 -0.59 -5.19 -6.69
C ASP A 91 -2.07 -5.58 -6.86
N ASP A 92 -2.82 -5.69 -5.75
CA ASP A 92 -4.27 -5.98 -5.80
C ASP A 92 -5.06 -4.83 -6.46
N ASN A 93 -4.72 -3.58 -6.15
CA ASN A 93 -5.36 -2.40 -6.72
C ASN A 93 -5.13 -2.28 -8.23
N LEU A 94 -3.91 -2.56 -8.71
CA LEU A 94 -3.58 -2.51 -10.14
C LEU A 94 -4.37 -3.54 -10.97
N LEU A 95 -4.68 -4.69 -10.38
CA LEU A 95 -5.36 -5.79 -11.08
C LEU A 95 -6.88 -5.63 -11.15
N HIS A 96 -7.50 -4.82 -10.29
CA HIS A 96 -8.96 -4.77 -10.16
C HIS A 96 -9.59 -3.42 -10.48
N LYS A 97 -9.44 -2.44 -9.61
CA LYS A 97 -9.96 -1.08 -9.83
C LYS A 97 -8.81 -0.08 -9.61
N PRO A 98 -8.46 0.73 -10.62
CA PRO A 98 -7.41 1.73 -10.44
C PRO A 98 -7.78 2.70 -9.31
N LEU A 99 -6.76 3.19 -8.61
CA LEU A 99 -6.90 4.26 -7.62
C LEU A 99 -7.25 5.58 -8.33
N THR A 100 -7.91 6.49 -7.63
CA THR A 100 -8.04 7.87 -8.06
C THR A 100 -6.69 8.59 -7.98
N ARG A 101 -6.57 9.76 -8.57
CA ARG A 101 -5.32 10.53 -8.54
C ARG A 101 -4.95 10.98 -7.12
N THR A 102 -5.94 11.29 -6.32
CA THR A 102 -5.76 11.66 -4.91
C THR A 102 -5.34 10.45 -4.06
N GLU A 103 -5.92 9.27 -4.28
CA GLU A 103 -5.52 8.02 -3.65
C GLU A 103 -4.09 7.62 -4.07
N GLU A 104 -3.74 7.72 -5.37
CA GLU A 104 -2.37 7.50 -5.87
C GLU A 104 -1.35 8.40 -5.17
N ALA A 105 -1.67 9.69 -5.00
CA ALA A 105 -0.78 10.64 -4.35
C ALA A 105 -0.60 10.34 -2.85
N THR A 106 -1.64 9.92 -2.16
CA THR A 106 -1.56 9.50 -0.75
C THR A 106 -0.67 8.26 -0.60
N LEU A 107 -0.90 7.24 -1.44
CA LEU A 107 -0.08 6.03 -1.49
C LEU A 107 1.40 6.34 -1.80
N TYR A 108 1.64 7.22 -2.77
CA TYR A 108 2.99 7.69 -3.10
C TYR A 108 3.70 8.33 -1.90
N ALA A 109 3.00 9.19 -1.15
CA ALA A 109 3.60 9.86 0.01
C ALA A 109 4.00 8.85 1.10
N GLU A 110 3.14 7.87 1.37
CA GLU A 110 3.39 6.84 2.36
C GLU A 110 4.51 5.89 1.93
N LEU A 111 4.48 5.42 0.68
CA LEU A 111 5.52 4.56 0.12
C LEU A 111 6.89 5.27 0.14
N LYS A 112 6.93 6.55 -0.26
CA LYS A 112 8.16 7.36 -0.20
C LYS A 112 8.70 7.46 1.22
N ALA A 113 7.84 7.69 2.22
CA ALA A 113 8.25 7.78 3.62
C ALA A 113 8.84 6.45 4.13
N LEU A 114 8.15 5.32 3.86
CA LEU A 114 8.60 3.99 4.25
C LEU A 114 9.91 3.57 3.55
N MET A 115 10.09 3.92 2.29
CA MET A 115 11.34 3.66 1.56
C MET A 115 12.51 4.46 2.12
N VAL A 116 12.28 5.68 2.60
CA VAL A 116 13.31 6.50 3.26
C VAL A 116 13.67 5.89 4.63
N GLU A 117 12.66 5.49 5.41
CA GLU A 117 12.85 4.84 6.71
C GLU A 117 13.63 3.53 6.58
N ASP A 118 13.26 2.67 5.62
CA ASP A 118 13.93 1.41 5.35
C ASP A 118 15.39 1.62 4.86
N ALA A 119 15.64 2.66 4.07
CA ALA A 119 16.99 3.02 3.64
C ALA A 119 17.86 3.52 4.81
N THR A 120 17.31 4.31 5.73
CA THR A 120 18.03 4.77 6.92
C THR A 120 18.30 3.62 7.88
N GLY A 121 17.33 2.74 8.12
CA GLY A 121 17.52 1.55 8.96
C GLY A 121 18.61 0.62 8.43
N ARG A 122 18.69 0.41 7.11
CA ARG A 122 19.77 -0.36 6.48
C ARG A 122 21.13 0.31 6.60
N GLN A 123 21.21 1.63 6.49
CA GLN A 123 22.45 2.37 6.68
C GLN A 123 22.95 2.29 8.14
N GLU A 124 22.05 2.39 9.11
CA GLU A 124 22.40 2.24 10.53
C GLU A 124 22.88 0.81 10.83
N ALA A 125 22.16 -0.21 10.37
CA ALA A 125 22.56 -1.60 10.52
C ALA A 125 23.95 -1.88 9.91
N SER A 126 24.25 -1.32 8.73
CA SER A 126 25.58 -1.47 8.09
C SER A 126 26.70 -0.74 8.83
N ARG A 127 26.42 0.38 9.51
CA ARG A 127 27.40 1.08 10.34
C ARG A 127 27.81 0.29 11.59
N PHE A 128 26.88 -0.49 12.16
CA PHE A 128 27.18 -1.36 13.30
C PHE A 128 28.03 -2.57 12.88
N THR A 129 27.80 -3.13 11.70
CA THR A 129 28.55 -4.29 11.19
C THR A 129 29.98 -3.92 10.81
N SER A 130 30.20 -2.75 10.19
CA SER A 130 31.53 -2.31 9.77
C SER A 130 32.47 -1.99 10.95
N LYS A 131 31.96 -1.76 12.17
CA LYS A 131 32.75 -1.54 13.37
C LYS A 131 33.29 -2.84 14.01
N GLN A 132 32.70 -4.00 13.64
CA GLN A 132 33.07 -5.32 14.19
C GLN A 132 33.92 -6.17 13.23
N GLU A 133 33.99 -5.87 11.93
CA GLU A 133 34.68 -6.69 10.92
C GLU A 133 36.09 -6.22 10.54
N ASN A 134 36.63 -5.20 11.19
CA ASN A 134 38.00 -4.74 10.89
C ASN A 134 39.08 -5.69 11.45
N ARG A 135 38.78 -6.98 11.64
CA ARG A 135 39.74 -7.98 12.18
C ARG A 135 39.83 -9.31 11.43
N ARG A 136 39.25 -9.52 10.25
CA ARG A 136 39.62 -10.71 9.45
C ARG A 136 39.42 -10.46 7.94
N SER A 137 40.52 -10.27 7.26
CA SER A 137 40.63 -10.34 5.80
C SER A 137 40.43 -11.78 5.33
N HIS A 138 39.60 -12.03 4.33
CA HIS A 138 39.94 -12.77 3.10
C HIS A 138 38.71 -12.87 2.16
N GLY A 139 38.92 -12.52 0.94
CA GLY A 139 38.28 -12.65 -0.31
C GLY A 139 36.96 -13.46 -0.43
N GLY A 140 35.89 -12.78 -0.70
CA GLY A 140 34.65 -13.30 -1.24
C GLY A 140 33.94 -12.15 -1.94
N ALA A 141 33.66 -12.29 -3.24
CA ALA A 141 32.96 -11.29 -4.02
C ALA A 141 31.57 -11.05 -3.42
N THR A 142 31.46 -10.03 -2.59
CA THR A 142 30.19 -9.54 -2.05
C THR A 142 29.55 -8.73 -3.17
N VAL A 143 28.41 -9.20 -3.67
CA VAL A 143 27.50 -8.37 -4.45
C VAL A 143 27.16 -7.18 -3.54
N ALA A 144 27.69 -6.01 -3.87
CA ALA A 144 27.41 -4.80 -3.13
C ALA A 144 25.91 -4.58 -3.11
N PRO A 145 25.28 -4.35 -1.93
CA PRO A 145 23.89 -3.94 -1.87
C PRO A 145 23.74 -2.66 -2.70
N PRO A 146 22.61 -2.46 -3.40
CA PRO A 146 22.40 -1.27 -4.22
C PRO A 146 22.67 -0.05 -3.34
N SER A 147 23.61 0.77 -3.78
CA SER A 147 24.04 1.99 -3.07
C SER A 147 22.81 2.79 -2.70
N ALA A 148 22.76 3.26 -1.45
CA ALA A 148 21.71 4.15 -0.94
C ALA A 148 21.42 5.24 -1.99
N GLY A 149 20.31 5.07 -2.72
CA GLY A 149 19.94 6.00 -3.76
C GLY A 149 19.68 7.36 -3.13
N SER A 150 20.18 8.42 -3.75
CA SER A 150 19.86 9.78 -3.33
C SER A 150 18.33 9.94 -3.18
N ILE A 151 17.89 10.85 -2.32
CA ILE A 151 16.45 11.15 -2.08
C ILE A 151 15.69 11.36 -3.40
N GLY A 152 16.36 11.84 -4.47
CA GLY A 152 15.80 11.94 -5.82
C GLY A 152 15.37 10.59 -6.41
N LYS A 153 16.16 9.53 -6.27
CA LYS A 153 15.84 8.20 -6.76
C LYS A 153 14.66 7.56 -6.00
N THR A 154 14.52 7.82 -4.70
CA THR A 154 13.41 7.31 -3.89
C THR A 154 12.08 7.89 -4.36
N ARG A 155 12.01 9.19 -4.70
CA ARG A 155 10.80 9.84 -5.25
C ARG A 155 10.40 9.24 -6.60
N GLU A 156 11.36 9.08 -7.48
CA GLU A 156 11.14 8.48 -8.80
C GLU A 156 10.67 7.03 -8.68
N GLN A 157 11.31 6.26 -7.82
CA GLN A 157 10.94 4.85 -7.57
C GLN A 157 9.53 4.72 -6.98
N ALA A 158 9.20 5.52 -5.96
CA ALA A 158 7.87 5.51 -5.37
C ALA A 158 6.79 5.89 -6.40
N ALA A 159 7.02 6.92 -7.22
CA ALA A 159 6.09 7.30 -8.27
C ALA A 159 5.93 6.22 -9.34
N LEU A 160 7.04 5.59 -9.76
CA LEU A 160 7.02 4.50 -10.73
C LEU A 160 6.23 3.29 -10.20
N MET A 161 6.41 2.95 -8.92
CA MET A 161 5.68 1.84 -8.27
C MET A 161 4.18 2.09 -8.21
N VAL A 162 3.75 3.33 -7.94
CA VAL A 162 2.33 3.67 -7.79
C VAL A 162 1.63 3.86 -9.13
N THR A 163 2.27 4.56 -10.08
CA THR A 163 1.60 5.02 -11.31
C THR A 163 2.11 4.33 -12.58
N GLY A 164 3.14 3.48 -12.48
CA GLY A 164 3.82 2.88 -13.62
C GLY A 164 4.66 3.86 -14.45
N ARG A 165 4.79 5.12 -14.01
CA ARG A 165 5.54 6.17 -14.71
C ARG A 165 6.21 7.14 -13.73
N ASN A 166 7.18 7.91 -14.21
CA ASN A 166 7.84 8.93 -13.40
C ASN A 166 6.95 10.18 -13.27
N ALA A 167 6.01 10.15 -12.32
CA ALA A 167 5.01 11.20 -12.08
C ALA A 167 5.16 11.89 -10.72
N TYR A 168 6.35 11.83 -10.09
CA TYR A 168 6.54 12.30 -8.72
C TYR A 168 6.15 13.77 -8.51
N THR A 169 6.42 14.64 -9.48
CA THR A 169 6.06 16.08 -9.38
C THR A 169 4.55 16.27 -9.28
N SER A 170 3.79 15.52 -10.09
CA SER A 170 2.32 15.51 -10.03
C SER A 170 1.80 14.99 -8.69
N MET A 171 2.39 13.92 -8.18
CA MET A 171 2.02 13.35 -6.89
C MET A 171 2.32 14.31 -5.73
N GLU A 172 3.48 14.98 -5.77
CA GLU A 172 3.84 15.99 -4.75
C GLU A 172 2.90 17.20 -4.79
N ARG A 173 2.48 17.64 -6.00
CA ARG A 173 1.50 18.73 -6.13
C ARG A 173 0.13 18.37 -5.56
N ILE A 174 -0.37 17.16 -5.86
CA ILE A 174 -1.64 16.68 -5.28
C ILE A 174 -1.55 16.60 -3.76
N ASN A 175 -0.46 16.06 -3.21
CA ASN A 175 -0.26 16.01 -1.76
C ASN A 175 -0.20 17.40 -1.12
N GLU A 176 0.34 18.40 -1.81
CA GLU A 176 0.33 19.78 -1.35
C GLU A 176 -1.11 20.33 -1.28
N LEU A 177 -1.91 20.09 -2.33
CA LEU A 177 -3.33 20.46 -2.34
C LEU A 177 -4.13 19.75 -1.24
N GLN A 178 -3.88 18.47 -0.99
CA GLN A 178 -4.51 17.73 0.10
C GLN A 178 -4.18 18.32 1.48
N ARG A 179 -2.91 18.71 1.70
CA ARG A 179 -2.50 19.38 2.94
C ARG A 179 -3.19 20.73 3.10
N LEU A 180 -3.22 21.53 2.02
CA LEU A 180 -3.89 22.83 2.01
C LEU A 180 -5.38 22.69 2.32
N ALA A 181 -6.06 21.72 1.70
CA ALA A 181 -7.48 21.44 1.92
C ALA A 181 -7.80 20.99 3.36
N ALA A 182 -6.84 20.34 4.04
CA ALA A 182 -6.99 19.81 5.38
C ALA A 182 -6.50 20.76 6.49
N ASP A 183 -5.69 21.77 6.17
CA ASP A 183 -5.05 22.65 7.17
C ASP A 183 -6.07 23.68 7.72
N PRO A 184 -6.47 23.59 9.01
CA PRO A 184 -7.40 24.53 9.62
C PRO A 184 -6.82 25.95 9.79
N GLY A 185 -5.51 26.13 9.65
CA GLY A 185 -4.82 27.42 9.71
C GLY A 185 -4.97 28.24 8.42
N GLN A 186 -5.44 27.64 7.34
CA GLN A 186 -5.64 28.32 6.05
C GLN A 186 -7.06 28.95 5.98
N PRO A 187 -7.22 30.04 5.21
CA PRO A 187 -8.53 30.63 4.93
C PRO A 187 -9.51 29.63 4.32
N ASP A 188 -10.80 29.75 4.67
CA ASP A 188 -11.83 28.82 4.18
C ASP A 188 -11.94 28.79 2.66
N ASP A 189 -11.77 29.93 2.00
CA ASP A 189 -11.82 30.04 0.54
C ASP A 189 -10.62 29.33 -0.14
N GLU A 190 -9.45 29.37 0.46
CA GLU A 190 -8.28 28.63 -0.05
C GLU A 190 -8.45 27.12 0.11
N ARG A 191 -8.94 26.67 1.27
CA ARG A 191 -9.25 25.27 1.50
C ARG A 191 -10.32 24.75 0.54
N GLN A 192 -11.34 25.57 0.28
CA GLN A 192 -12.42 25.20 -0.64
C GLN A 192 -11.89 25.10 -2.09
N ARG A 193 -11.08 26.04 -2.55
CA ARG A 193 -10.43 25.98 -3.88
C ARG A 193 -9.55 24.75 -4.02
N ALA A 194 -8.79 24.38 -2.97
CA ALA A 194 -7.97 23.19 -2.99
C ALA A 194 -8.82 21.91 -3.13
N ARG A 195 -9.98 21.82 -2.46
CA ARG A 195 -10.92 20.69 -2.60
C ARG A 195 -11.49 20.61 -4.01
N GLU A 196 -11.96 21.71 -4.56
CA GLU A 196 -12.51 21.77 -5.92
C GLU A 196 -11.46 21.36 -6.98
N GLU A 197 -10.20 21.74 -6.77
CA GLU A 197 -9.11 21.33 -7.63
C GLU A 197 -8.81 19.84 -7.53
N LEU A 198 -8.84 19.26 -6.33
CA LEU A 198 -8.69 17.80 -6.12
C LEU A 198 -9.83 17.03 -6.79
N ASP A 199 -11.07 17.45 -6.63
CA ASP A 199 -12.24 16.86 -7.30
C ASP A 199 -12.11 16.92 -8.82
N ARG A 200 -11.64 18.05 -9.36
CA ARG A 200 -11.39 18.22 -10.79
C ARG A 200 -10.31 17.26 -11.30
N ILE A 201 -9.24 17.07 -10.52
CA ILE A 201 -8.14 16.16 -10.85
C ILE A 201 -8.63 14.70 -10.86
N ASP A 202 -9.43 14.30 -9.89
CA ASP A 202 -10.00 12.93 -9.81
C ASP A 202 -11.03 12.67 -10.92
N ALA A 203 -11.71 13.72 -11.38
CA ALA A 203 -12.57 13.66 -12.57
C ALA A 203 -11.79 13.60 -13.91
N GLY A 204 -10.45 13.56 -13.88
CA GLY A 204 -9.58 13.46 -15.07
C GLY A 204 -9.03 14.80 -15.56
N GLY A 205 -9.17 15.88 -14.80
CA GLY A 205 -8.60 17.18 -15.12
C GLY A 205 -7.07 17.19 -15.08
N SER A 206 -6.46 18.14 -15.80
CA SER A 206 -5.01 18.37 -15.78
C SER A 206 -4.59 19.00 -14.45
N ILE A 207 -3.43 18.63 -13.95
CA ILE A 207 -2.79 19.27 -12.79
C ILE A 207 -2.14 20.56 -13.27
N THR A 208 -2.58 21.69 -12.77
CA THR A 208 -2.02 23.04 -13.05
C THR A 208 -1.12 23.52 -11.92
#